data_d4de109da4f1a2575ccdbd38ce60931b
#
_entry.id   d4de109da4f1a2575ccdbd38ce60931b
#
_cell.length_a   1.000
_cell.length_b   1.000
_cell.length_c   1.000
_cell.angle_alpha   90.00
_cell.angle_beta   90.00
_cell.angle_gamma   90.00
#
_symmetry.space_group_name_H-M   'P 1'
#
loop_
_entity.id
_entity.type
_entity.pdbx_description
1 polymer ?
#
loop_
_entity_poly.entity_id
_entity_poly.type
_entity_poly.pdbx_seq_one_letter_code
_entity_poly.pdbx_strand_id
1 'polypeptide(L)'
;YCWFGHNPLPNSAIKCINSWKKFFPDYEIREWNEDNFDVESIPYTAEAYRIKKYAFVSDYARFWVLYHHGGLYFDTDVEVIKPMDDIIERGPFMGVEVPCKVGFEPEVNPGLGLGVNPGLRLYKSILDYYGALHFVDVGGNIIPGTVVKHTTDVLVRYGLCFTDEIQEVAGVWIYPQDYFNPLDDATGRLNITKNTRSIHWYSKTWVDNYGPVRIKITRWIHRIFGVNSLKWLKKLIHK
;
A
#
# COMPACT_ATOMS: atom_id res chain seq x y z
N TYR A 1 1.78 0.70 12.19
CA TYR A 1 2.43 1.20 10.96
C TYR A 1 3.95 0.99 11.00
N CYS A 2 4.59 1.01 9.82
CA CYS A 2 6.04 0.92 9.69
C CYS A 2 6.63 2.28 9.33
N TRP A 3 7.76 2.65 9.97
CA TRP A 3 8.49 3.87 9.67
C TRP A 3 9.98 3.66 9.90
N PHE A 4 10.73 3.35 8.85
CA PHE A 4 12.16 3.06 8.88
C PHE A 4 13.01 4.26 8.48
N GLY A 5 14.30 4.26 8.86
CA GLY A 5 15.30 5.25 8.48
C GLY A 5 15.49 6.38 9.49
N HIS A 6 14.88 6.30 10.68
CA HIS A 6 15.00 7.27 11.78
C HIS A 6 14.67 8.73 11.40
N ASN A 7 13.93 8.95 10.31
CA ASN A 7 13.49 10.28 9.91
C ASN A 7 12.24 10.69 10.70
N PRO A 8 12.05 11.99 11.03
CA PRO A 8 10.82 12.43 11.65
C PRO A 8 9.61 12.23 10.73
N LEU A 9 8.48 11.85 11.32
CA LEU A 9 7.22 11.73 10.58
C LEU A 9 6.82 13.10 9.99
N PRO A 10 6.48 13.17 8.69
CA PRO A 10 5.98 14.40 8.10
C PRO A 10 4.58 14.76 8.65
N ASN A 11 4.21 16.03 8.63
CA ASN A 11 2.90 16.50 9.11
C ASN A 11 1.72 15.78 8.44
N SER A 12 1.85 15.38 7.19
CA SER A 12 0.84 14.59 6.47
C SER A 12 0.61 13.22 7.12
N ALA A 13 1.67 12.53 7.50
CA ALA A 13 1.58 11.24 8.19
C ALA A 13 0.98 11.41 9.60
N ILE A 14 1.38 12.45 10.33
CA ILE A 14 0.80 12.77 11.65
C ILE A 14 -0.72 13.00 11.54
N LYS A 15 -1.18 13.70 10.47
CA LYS A 15 -2.62 13.89 10.21
C LYS A 15 -3.33 12.55 10.02
N CYS A 16 -2.76 11.64 9.23
CA CYS A 16 -3.34 10.32 9.00
C CYS A 16 -3.40 9.50 10.30
N ILE A 17 -2.31 9.45 11.06
CA ILE A 17 -2.25 8.77 12.36
C ILE A 17 -3.28 9.35 13.35
N ASN A 18 -3.48 10.66 13.37
CA ASN A 18 -4.52 11.27 14.21
C ASN A 18 -5.94 10.87 13.78
N SER A 19 -6.17 10.59 12.50
CA SER A 19 -7.45 10.04 12.05
C SER A 19 -7.67 8.62 12.61
N TRP A 20 -6.62 7.79 12.68
CA TRP A 20 -6.72 6.45 13.28
C TRP A 20 -7.06 6.53 14.76
N LYS A 21 -6.42 7.42 15.55
CA LYS A 21 -6.76 7.66 16.97
C LYS A 21 -8.23 8.03 17.16
N LYS A 22 -8.80 8.76 16.20
CA LYS A 22 -10.21 9.17 16.26
C LYS A 22 -11.16 8.00 16.00
N PHE A 23 -10.87 7.15 15.02
CA PHE A 23 -11.78 6.09 14.58
C PHE A 23 -11.51 4.73 15.23
N PHE A 24 -10.36 4.56 15.86
CA PHE A 24 -9.97 3.37 16.61
C PHE A 24 -9.48 3.73 18.02
N PRO A 25 -10.35 4.35 18.88
CA PRO A 25 -9.94 4.89 20.18
C PRO A 25 -9.45 3.80 21.15
N ASP A 26 -9.92 2.56 20.97
CA ASP A 26 -9.58 1.42 21.83
C ASP A 26 -8.35 0.63 21.35
N TYR A 27 -7.72 1.06 20.24
CA TYR A 27 -6.54 0.41 19.68
C TYR A 27 -5.26 1.12 20.12
N GLU A 28 -4.24 0.32 20.50
CA GLU A 28 -2.87 0.82 20.65
C GLU A 28 -2.29 1.07 19.25
N ILE A 29 -1.80 2.30 19.00
CA ILE A 29 -1.07 2.62 17.78
C ILE A 29 0.42 2.39 18.02
N ARG A 30 0.98 1.40 17.30
CA ARG A 30 2.39 1.01 17.42
C ARG A 30 3.16 1.35 16.17
N GLU A 31 4.31 2.00 16.35
CA GLU A 31 5.31 2.19 15.31
C GLU A 31 6.26 0.98 15.26
N TRP A 32 6.48 0.48 14.06
CA TRP A 32 7.48 -0.54 13.77
C TRP A 32 8.62 0.07 12.99
N ASN A 33 9.83 -0.08 13.49
CA ASN A 33 11.06 0.47 12.95
C ASN A 33 12.26 -0.45 13.30
N GLU A 34 13.46 0.03 13.13
CA GLU A 34 14.70 -0.71 13.38
C GLU A 34 14.88 -1.19 14.84
N ASP A 35 14.22 -0.54 15.79
CA ASP A 35 14.35 -0.88 17.22
C ASP A 35 13.53 -2.12 17.60
N ASN A 36 12.52 -2.49 16.78
CA ASN A 36 11.58 -3.57 17.11
C ASN A 36 11.27 -4.52 15.95
N PHE A 37 11.89 -4.32 14.78
CA PHE A 37 11.83 -5.20 13.63
C PHE A 37 13.22 -5.46 13.07
N ASP A 38 13.58 -6.74 12.91
CA ASP A 38 14.86 -7.15 12.33
C ASP A 38 14.87 -6.95 10.81
N VAL A 39 15.48 -5.87 10.35
CA VAL A 39 15.59 -5.52 8.92
C VAL A 39 16.50 -6.47 8.14
N GLU A 40 17.35 -7.23 8.82
CA GLU A 40 18.25 -8.24 8.23
C GLU A 40 17.61 -9.64 8.16
N SER A 41 16.35 -9.80 8.58
CA SER A 41 15.64 -11.09 8.70
C SER A 41 15.54 -11.88 7.39
N ILE A 42 15.51 -11.20 6.24
CA ILE A 42 15.54 -11.80 4.90
C ILE A 42 16.40 -10.97 3.92
N PRO A 43 16.92 -11.56 2.83
CA PRO A 43 17.72 -10.84 1.85
C PRO A 43 17.04 -9.59 1.29
N TYR A 44 15.75 -9.68 0.97
CA TYR A 44 14.96 -8.58 0.39
C TYR A 44 14.97 -7.32 1.29
N THR A 45 14.68 -7.46 2.58
CA THR A 45 14.63 -6.32 3.52
C THR A 45 16.03 -5.78 3.81
N ALA A 46 17.02 -6.66 3.98
CA ALA A 46 18.42 -6.28 4.21
C ALA A 46 18.97 -5.45 3.05
N GLU A 47 18.75 -5.90 1.83
CA GLU A 47 19.21 -5.22 0.61
C GLU A 47 18.50 -3.87 0.42
N ALA A 48 17.16 -3.82 0.59
CA ALA A 48 16.37 -2.59 0.51
C ALA A 48 16.82 -1.56 1.56
N TYR A 49 17.03 -2.02 2.80
CA TYR A 49 17.46 -1.14 3.89
C TYR A 49 18.85 -0.55 3.63
N ARG A 50 19.80 -1.37 3.17
CA ARG A 50 21.18 -1.00 2.88
C ARG A 50 21.31 0.12 1.85
N ILE A 51 20.39 0.15 0.85
CA ILE A 51 20.32 1.21 -0.16
C ILE A 51 19.26 2.28 0.15
N LYS A 52 18.78 2.32 1.41
CA LYS A 52 17.84 3.32 1.95
C LYS A 52 16.48 3.35 1.25
N LYS A 53 16.03 2.23 0.74
CA LYS A 53 14.69 2.06 0.15
C LYS A 53 13.71 1.53 1.20
N TYR A 54 13.49 2.33 2.24
CA TYR A 54 12.78 1.96 3.48
C TYR A 54 11.31 1.54 3.27
N ALA A 55 10.62 2.10 2.27
CA ALA A 55 9.27 1.68 1.94
C ALA A 55 9.18 0.19 1.57
N PHE A 56 10.22 -0.34 0.89
CA PHE A 56 10.27 -1.76 0.53
C PHE A 56 10.57 -2.67 1.74
N VAL A 57 11.23 -2.16 2.78
CA VAL A 57 11.31 -2.85 4.07
C VAL A 57 9.91 -2.97 4.69
N SER A 58 9.12 -1.88 4.65
CA SER A 58 7.73 -1.87 5.13
C SER A 58 6.84 -2.85 4.38
N ASP A 59 7.13 -3.15 3.10
CA ASP A 59 6.36 -4.08 2.28
C ASP A 59 6.35 -5.51 2.85
N TYR A 60 7.45 -5.97 3.39
CA TYR A 60 7.55 -7.24 4.11
C TYR A 60 7.10 -7.11 5.56
N ALA A 61 7.58 -6.06 6.26
CA ALA A 61 7.35 -5.89 7.69
C ALA A 61 5.86 -5.85 8.04
N ARG A 62 4.98 -5.23 7.22
CA ARG A 62 3.53 -5.19 7.44
C ARG A 62 2.91 -6.59 7.55
N PHE A 63 3.31 -7.52 6.70
CA PHE A 63 2.83 -8.90 6.74
C PHE A 63 3.44 -9.67 7.91
N TRP A 64 4.72 -9.46 8.21
CA TRP A 64 5.39 -10.10 9.34
C TRP A 64 4.73 -9.69 10.67
N VAL A 65 4.55 -8.38 10.86
CA VAL A 65 3.91 -7.82 12.07
C VAL A 65 2.50 -8.39 12.24
N LEU A 66 1.70 -8.34 11.20
CA LEU A 66 0.32 -8.80 11.28
C LEU A 66 0.20 -10.32 11.41
N TYR A 67 1.12 -11.09 10.82
CA TYR A 67 1.16 -12.53 11.00
C TYR A 67 1.44 -12.93 12.45
N HIS A 68 2.34 -12.21 13.14
CA HIS A 68 2.74 -12.53 14.50
C HIS A 68 1.85 -11.90 15.57
N HIS A 69 1.35 -10.68 15.32
CA HIS A 69 0.63 -9.89 16.33
C HIS A 69 -0.85 -9.66 16.00
N GLY A 70 -1.26 -9.81 14.75
CA GLY A 70 -2.59 -9.43 14.29
C GLY A 70 -2.82 -7.92 14.33
N GLY A 71 -4.09 -7.52 14.27
CA GLY A 71 -4.51 -6.12 14.33
C GLY A 71 -4.75 -5.48 12.97
N LEU A 72 -4.58 -4.16 12.91
CA LEU A 72 -4.77 -3.34 11.72
C LEU A 72 -3.44 -2.74 11.27
N TYR A 73 -3.23 -2.62 9.97
CA TYR A 73 -2.09 -1.91 9.39
C TYR A 73 -2.59 -0.91 8.35
N PHE A 74 -2.02 0.26 8.37
CA PHE A 74 -2.20 1.30 7.34
C PHE A 74 -0.85 1.91 6.97
N ASP A 75 -0.66 2.26 5.69
CA ASP A 75 0.45 3.12 5.31
C ASP A 75 0.27 4.52 5.90
N THR A 76 1.36 5.21 6.18
CA THR A 76 1.36 6.50 6.89
C THR A 76 0.68 7.64 6.13
N ASP A 77 0.26 7.42 4.90
CA ASP A 77 -0.50 8.34 4.08
C ASP A 77 -1.96 7.89 3.82
N VAL A 78 -2.47 6.99 4.64
CA VAL A 78 -3.89 6.59 4.66
C VAL A 78 -4.64 7.35 5.76
N GLU A 79 -5.60 8.18 5.37
CA GLU A 79 -6.52 8.89 6.28
C GLU A 79 -7.82 8.11 6.40
N VAL A 80 -8.17 7.67 7.61
CA VAL A 80 -9.49 7.07 7.89
C VAL A 80 -10.51 8.18 8.07
N ILE A 81 -11.65 8.09 7.40
CA ILE A 81 -12.70 9.13 7.37
C ILE A 81 -14.06 8.67 7.89
N LYS A 82 -14.24 7.35 8.07
CA LYS A 82 -15.46 6.76 8.64
C LYS A 82 -15.12 5.53 9.50
N PRO A 83 -16.01 5.13 10.42
CA PRO A 83 -15.88 3.87 11.16
C PRO A 83 -15.71 2.66 10.23
N MET A 84 -15.01 1.64 10.70
CA MET A 84 -14.72 0.41 9.96
C MET A 84 -15.15 -0.84 10.72
N ASP A 85 -15.99 -0.71 11.75
CA ASP A 85 -16.41 -1.81 12.62
C ASP A 85 -17.05 -2.93 11.81
N ASP A 86 -17.91 -2.60 10.86
CA ASP A 86 -18.58 -3.55 9.95
C ASP A 86 -17.59 -4.36 9.08
N ILE A 87 -16.46 -3.76 8.74
CA ILE A 87 -15.39 -4.41 7.97
C ILE A 87 -14.55 -5.30 8.88
N ILE A 88 -14.18 -4.79 10.05
CA ILE A 88 -13.33 -5.50 11.03
C ILE A 88 -14.08 -6.72 11.59
N GLU A 89 -15.36 -6.57 11.94
CA GLU A 89 -16.22 -7.66 12.44
C GLU A 89 -16.41 -8.78 11.41
N ARG A 90 -16.41 -8.42 10.11
CA ARG A 90 -16.50 -9.41 9.03
C ARG A 90 -15.27 -10.32 8.95
N GLY A 91 -14.11 -9.85 9.38
CA GLY A 91 -12.87 -10.62 9.43
C GLY A 91 -11.70 -9.96 8.68
N PRO A 92 -10.64 -10.74 8.39
CA PRO A 92 -9.47 -10.25 7.69
C PRO A 92 -9.82 -9.57 6.37
N PHE A 93 -9.16 -8.45 6.06
CA PHE A 93 -9.50 -7.66 4.87
C PHE A 93 -8.29 -7.04 4.18
N MET A 94 -8.45 -6.74 2.88
CA MET A 94 -7.56 -5.94 2.02
C MET A 94 -8.41 -5.10 1.05
N GLY A 95 -7.79 -4.12 0.40
CA GLY A 95 -8.44 -3.26 -0.59
C GLY A 95 -7.82 -3.35 -1.99
N VAL A 96 -8.66 -3.19 -3.00
CA VAL A 96 -8.25 -3.03 -4.40
C VAL A 96 -7.79 -1.59 -4.63
N GLU A 97 -6.61 -1.42 -5.22
CA GLU A 97 -6.09 -0.11 -5.67
C GLU A 97 -6.54 0.21 -7.09
N VAL A 98 -6.33 -0.74 -8.01
CA VAL A 98 -6.75 -0.61 -9.40
C VAL A 98 -7.90 -1.57 -9.64
N PRO A 99 -9.09 -1.05 -10.00
CA PRO A 99 -10.27 -1.89 -10.23
C PRO A 99 -10.11 -2.70 -11.51
N CYS A 100 -10.84 -3.80 -11.59
CA CYS A 100 -10.95 -4.59 -12.80
C CYS A 100 -11.51 -3.74 -13.95
N LYS A 101 -10.78 -3.67 -15.06
CA LYS A 101 -11.23 -3.01 -16.29
C LYS A 101 -10.86 -3.92 -17.48
N VAL A 102 -11.60 -3.80 -18.57
CA VAL A 102 -11.27 -4.57 -19.80
C VAL A 102 -9.81 -4.33 -20.19
N GLY A 103 -9.03 -5.41 -20.19
CA GLY A 103 -7.58 -5.40 -20.50
C GLY A 103 -6.65 -5.04 -19.34
N PHE A 104 -7.17 -4.88 -18.10
CA PHE A 104 -6.36 -4.65 -16.90
C PHE A 104 -6.78 -5.60 -15.78
N GLU A 105 -5.81 -6.26 -15.18
CA GLU A 105 -6.01 -7.06 -13.97
C GLU A 105 -6.22 -6.13 -12.77
N PRO A 106 -7.07 -6.50 -11.77
CA PRO A 106 -7.17 -5.75 -10.54
C PRO A 106 -5.87 -5.85 -9.76
N GLU A 107 -5.53 -4.79 -9.06
CA GLU A 107 -4.36 -4.74 -8.20
C GLU A 107 -4.80 -4.54 -6.74
N VAL A 108 -4.43 -5.47 -5.86
CA VAL A 108 -4.68 -5.38 -4.42
C VAL A 108 -3.50 -4.71 -3.74
N ASN A 109 -3.75 -3.60 -3.05
CA ASN A 109 -2.71 -2.86 -2.33
C ASN A 109 -2.85 -3.06 -0.82
N PRO A 110 -1.90 -3.76 -0.18
CA PRO A 110 -1.91 -3.95 1.26
C PRO A 110 -1.58 -2.68 2.07
N GLY A 111 -1.16 -1.59 1.42
CA GLY A 111 -0.94 -0.30 2.06
C GLY A 111 -2.22 0.47 2.38
N LEU A 112 -3.33 0.17 1.67
CA LEU A 112 -4.62 0.85 1.85
C LEU A 112 -5.28 0.55 3.20
N GLY A 113 -4.97 -0.60 3.76
CA GLY A 113 -5.48 -1.12 5.03
C GLY A 113 -5.52 -2.63 5.02
N LEU A 114 -5.03 -3.20 6.10
CA LEU A 114 -5.05 -4.63 6.39
C LEU A 114 -5.65 -4.84 7.76
N GLY A 115 -6.49 -5.87 7.90
CA GLY A 115 -6.96 -6.33 9.20
C GLY A 115 -6.85 -7.84 9.28
N VAL A 116 -6.36 -8.37 10.42
CA VAL A 116 -6.17 -9.82 10.55
C VAL A 116 -6.02 -10.27 12.00
N ASN A 117 -6.40 -11.52 12.27
CA ASN A 117 -5.97 -12.25 13.46
C ASN A 117 -4.59 -12.89 13.20
N PRO A 118 -3.74 -13.09 14.24
CA PRO A 118 -2.42 -13.68 14.07
C PRO A 118 -2.48 -15.07 13.42
N GLY A 119 -1.43 -15.45 12.70
CA GLY A 119 -1.26 -16.80 12.14
C GLY A 119 -2.04 -17.07 10.85
N LEU A 120 -2.54 -16.06 10.14
CA LEU A 120 -3.27 -16.24 8.88
C LEU A 120 -2.39 -16.91 7.83
N ARG A 121 -2.81 -18.06 7.29
CA ARG A 121 -2.03 -18.86 6.31
C ARG A 121 -1.66 -18.08 5.04
N LEU A 122 -2.55 -17.24 4.55
CA LEU A 122 -2.28 -16.41 3.38
C LEU A 122 -1.07 -15.48 3.64
N TYR A 123 -0.99 -14.87 4.84
CA TYR A 123 0.14 -14.00 5.18
C TYR A 123 1.44 -14.79 5.31
N LYS A 124 1.38 -16.04 5.83
CA LYS A 124 2.54 -16.93 5.81
C LYS A 124 3.03 -17.19 4.38
N SER A 125 2.12 -17.44 3.45
CA SER A 125 2.48 -17.66 2.04
C SER A 125 3.08 -16.41 1.39
N ILE A 126 2.62 -15.22 1.75
CA ILE A 126 3.22 -13.96 1.29
C ILE A 126 4.63 -13.79 1.88
N LEU A 127 4.81 -14.08 3.18
CA LEU A 127 6.12 -14.03 3.84
C LEU A 127 7.10 -15.02 3.22
N ASP A 128 6.66 -16.25 2.94
CA ASP A 128 7.48 -17.27 2.27
C ASP A 128 7.86 -16.86 0.85
N TYR A 129 6.95 -16.22 0.13
CA TYR A 129 7.22 -15.65 -1.18
C TYR A 129 8.31 -14.57 -1.11
N TYR A 130 8.21 -13.62 -0.16
CA TYR A 130 9.25 -12.60 0.06
C TYR A 130 10.59 -13.18 0.51
N GLY A 131 10.58 -14.26 1.29
CA GLY A 131 11.79 -14.95 1.74
C GLY A 131 12.64 -15.51 0.60
N ALA A 132 12.06 -15.72 -0.58
CA ALA A 132 12.74 -16.17 -1.78
C ALA A 132 13.16 -15.02 -2.72
N LEU A 133 12.83 -13.77 -2.38
CA LEU A 133 13.14 -12.62 -3.21
C LEU A 133 14.47 -11.96 -2.81
N HIS A 134 15.10 -11.35 -3.81
CA HIS A 134 16.15 -10.36 -3.65
C HIS A 134 15.62 -8.99 -4.10
N PHE A 135 16.08 -7.93 -3.46
CA PHE A 135 15.72 -6.56 -3.83
C PHE A 135 16.64 -6.01 -4.92
N VAL A 136 17.90 -6.48 -4.93
CA VAL A 136 18.88 -6.13 -5.97
C VAL A 136 19.42 -7.37 -6.68
N ASP A 137 19.79 -7.22 -7.94
CA ASP A 137 20.46 -8.26 -8.71
C ASP A 137 21.96 -8.37 -8.34
N VAL A 138 22.66 -9.31 -8.95
CA VAL A 138 24.12 -9.51 -8.75
C VAL A 138 24.96 -8.30 -9.18
N GLY A 139 24.42 -7.40 -9.99
CA GLY A 139 25.03 -6.15 -10.41
C GLY A 139 24.70 -4.96 -9.51
N GLY A 140 23.87 -5.16 -8.46
CA GLY A 140 23.42 -4.11 -7.54
C GLY A 140 22.26 -3.26 -8.08
N ASN A 141 21.62 -3.65 -9.18
CA ASN A 141 20.45 -2.93 -9.72
C ASN A 141 19.18 -3.39 -9.02
N ILE A 142 18.26 -2.45 -8.78
CA ILE A 142 16.94 -2.77 -8.18
C ILE A 142 16.16 -3.71 -9.11
N ILE A 143 15.72 -4.84 -8.58
CA ILE A 143 14.82 -5.77 -9.28
C ILE A 143 13.42 -5.17 -9.27
N PRO A 144 12.78 -4.95 -10.44
CA PRO A 144 11.45 -4.36 -10.50
C PRO A 144 10.40 -5.20 -9.77
N GLY A 145 9.63 -4.57 -8.91
CA GLY A 145 8.53 -5.20 -8.18
C GLY A 145 7.93 -4.21 -7.16
N THR A 146 6.66 -4.38 -6.85
CA THR A 146 5.96 -3.61 -5.82
C THR A 146 5.18 -4.55 -4.91
N VAL A 147 4.90 -4.11 -3.70
CA VAL A 147 4.04 -4.86 -2.77
C VAL A 147 2.68 -5.18 -3.39
N VAL A 148 2.14 -4.26 -4.16
CA VAL A 148 0.87 -4.42 -4.89
C VAL A 148 0.94 -5.63 -5.83
N LYS A 149 1.98 -5.66 -6.70
CA LYS A 149 2.17 -6.78 -7.63
C LYS A 149 2.41 -8.11 -6.88
N HIS A 150 3.33 -8.14 -5.92
CA HIS A 150 3.66 -9.35 -5.18
C HIS A 150 2.46 -9.91 -4.42
N THR A 151 1.67 -9.04 -3.78
CA THR A 151 0.45 -9.43 -3.07
C THR A 151 -0.60 -9.95 -4.04
N THR A 152 -0.84 -9.24 -5.14
CA THR A 152 -1.81 -9.66 -6.17
C THR A 152 -1.42 -10.99 -6.79
N ASP A 153 -0.15 -11.20 -7.15
CA ASP A 153 0.35 -12.46 -7.70
C ASP A 153 0.09 -13.66 -6.76
N VAL A 154 0.26 -13.46 -5.45
CA VAL A 154 -0.06 -14.49 -4.45
C VAL A 154 -1.57 -14.71 -4.39
N LEU A 155 -2.38 -13.66 -4.29
CA LEU A 155 -3.84 -13.75 -4.22
C LEU A 155 -4.44 -14.47 -5.45
N VAL A 156 -3.92 -14.21 -6.65
CA VAL A 156 -4.33 -14.89 -7.88
C VAL A 156 -4.14 -16.41 -7.77
N ARG A 157 -3.03 -16.88 -7.18
CA ARG A 157 -2.80 -18.31 -6.93
C ARG A 157 -3.81 -18.91 -5.95
N TYR A 158 -4.43 -18.07 -5.10
CA TYR A 158 -5.48 -18.45 -4.15
C TYR A 158 -6.89 -18.22 -4.68
N GLY A 159 -7.05 -17.87 -5.97
CA GLY A 159 -8.34 -17.74 -6.64
C GLY A 159 -8.94 -16.33 -6.62
N LEU A 160 -8.13 -15.27 -6.51
CA LEU A 160 -8.62 -13.90 -6.69
C LEU A 160 -9.31 -13.78 -8.06
N CYS A 161 -10.58 -13.42 -8.05
CA CYS A 161 -11.36 -13.18 -9.26
C CYS A 161 -11.24 -11.72 -9.71
N PHE A 162 -11.32 -11.51 -11.02
CA PHE A 162 -11.30 -10.17 -11.62
C PHE A 162 -12.72 -9.59 -11.63
N THR A 163 -13.15 -9.07 -10.48
CA THR A 163 -14.48 -8.50 -10.27
C THR A 163 -14.38 -7.22 -9.43
N ASP A 164 -15.36 -6.33 -9.58
CA ASP A 164 -15.53 -5.14 -8.73
C ASP A 164 -16.45 -5.42 -7.52
N GLU A 165 -16.73 -6.69 -7.23
CA GLU A 165 -17.53 -7.14 -6.09
C GLU A 165 -16.65 -7.49 -4.89
N ILE A 166 -17.22 -7.42 -3.68
CA ILE A 166 -16.54 -7.95 -2.49
C ILE A 166 -16.41 -9.46 -2.65
N GLN A 167 -15.21 -9.99 -2.47
CA GLN A 167 -14.94 -11.43 -2.55
C GLN A 167 -14.08 -11.90 -1.38
N GLU A 168 -14.15 -13.18 -1.08
CA GLU A 168 -13.28 -13.82 -0.09
C GLU A 168 -12.20 -14.64 -0.80
N VAL A 169 -10.94 -14.42 -0.43
CA VAL A 169 -9.79 -15.16 -0.97
C VAL A 169 -8.95 -15.67 0.19
N ALA A 170 -8.90 -16.99 0.37
CA ALA A 170 -8.12 -17.66 1.42
C ALA A 170 -8.34 -17.09 2.84
N GLY A 171 -9.59 -16.75 3.17
CA GLY A 171 -9.99 -16.21 4.46
C GLY A 171 -9.80 -14.70 4.61
N VAL A 172 -9.55 -13.98 3.51
CA VAL A 172 -9.43 -12.51 3.48
C VAL A 172 -10.49 -11.92 2.57
N TRP A 173 -11.23 -10.93 3.08
CA TRP A 173 -12.20 -10.17 2.32
C TRP A 173 -11.49 -9.08 1.49
N ILE A 174 -11.62 -9.17 0.19
CA ILE A 174 -11.07 -8.18 -0.75
C ILE A 174 -12.18 -7.20 -1.11
N TYR A 175 -11.98 -5.93 -0.74
CA TYR A 175 -12.96 -4.87 -0.96
C TYR A 175 -12.66 -4.08 -2.24
N PRO A 176 -13.69 -3.66 -2.98
CA PRO A 176 -13.56 -2.77 -4.15
C PRO A 176 -12.84 -1.46 -3.83
N GLN A 177 -12.30 -0.83 -4.87
CA GLN A 177 -11.50 0.39 -4.80
C GLN A 177 -12.17 1.52 -3.99
N ASP A 178 -13.48 1.71 -4.12
CA ASP A 178 -14.21 2.82 -3.50
C ASP A 178 -14.27 2.75 -1.97
N TYR A 179 -13.93 1.60 -1.36
CA TYR A 179 -13.86 1.47 0.09
C TYR A 179 -12.64 2.18 0.69
N PHE A 180 -11.46 2.03 0.08
CA PHE A 180 -10.19 2.48 0.69
C PHE A 180 -9.36 3.39 -0.20
N ASN A 181 -9.63 3.41 -1.52
CA ASN A 181 -8.85 4.17 -2.49
C ASN A 181 -9.73 5.01 -3.45
N PRO A 182 -10.50 5.98 -2.92
CA PRO A 182 -11.39 6.82 -3.73
C PRO A 182 -10.63 7.89 -4.53
N LEU A 183 -9.32 8.07 -4.31
CA LEU A 183 -8.50 9.08 -4.95
C LEU A 183 -7.87 8.53 -6.23
N ASP A 184 -8.20 9.12 -7.37
CA ASP A 184 -7.47 8.88 -8.62
C ASP A 184 -6.09 9.54 -8.54
N ASP A 185 -5.03 8.72 -8.44
CA ASP A 185 -3.66 9.22 -8.26
C ASP A 185 -3.21 10.08 -9.44
N ALA A 186 -3.61 9.74 -10.65
CA ALA A 186 -3.16 10.44 -11.86
C ALA A 186 -3.72 11.86 -11.96
N THR A 187 -4.99 12.05 -11.61
CA THR A 187 -5.67 13.34 -11.71
C THR A 187 -5.87 14.03 -10.37
N GLY A 188 -5.77 13.29 -9.25
CA GLY A 188 -6.09 13.76 -7.91
C GLY A 188 -7.59 14.08 -7.72
N ARG A 189 -8.46 13.49 -8.54
CA ARG A 189 -9.91 13.56 -8.32
C ARG A 189 -10.30 12.60 -7.21
N LEU A 190 -11.11 13.08 -6.28
CA LEU A 190 -11.59 12.32 -5.14
C LEU A 190 -13.07 11.94 -5.39
N ASN A 191 -13.36 10.65 -5.40
CA ASN A 191 -14.70 10.11 -5.59
C ASN A 191 -15.17 9.37 -4.32
N ILE A 192 -15.66 10.12 -3.33
CA ILE A 192 -16.17 9.55 -2.08
C ILE A 192 -17.56 8.99 -2.31
N THR A 193 -17.77 7.72 -1.95
CA THR A 193 -19.05 7.01 -1.98
C THR A 193 -19.58 6.76 -0.57
N LYS A 194 -20.76 6.14 -0.47
CA LYS A 194 -21.28 5.65 0.81
C LYS A 194 -20.38 4.59 1.46
N ASN A 195 -19.67 3.83 0.63
CA ASN A 195 -18.79 2.74 1.05
C ASN A 195 -17.43 3.22 1.55
N THR A 196 -16.96 4.40 1.14
CA THR A 196 -15.62 4.89 1.44
C THR A 196 -15.37 4.99 2.94
N ARG A 197 -14.29 4.37 3.39
CA ARG A 197 -13.81 4.33 4.79
C ARG A 197 -12.52 5.10 4.99
N SER A 198 -11.64 5.08 3.99
CA SER A 198 -10.34 5.75 4.05
C SER A 198 -9.96 6.37 2.70
N ILE A 199 -8.92 7.20 2.72
CA ILE A 199 -8.35 7.84 1.54
C ILE A 199 -6.84 7.60 1.57
N HIS A 200 -6.30 6.98 0.53
CA HIS A 200 -4.86 6.90 0.31
C HIS A 200 -4.39 8.13 -0.46
N TRP A 201 -3.54 8.94 0.17
CA TRP A 201 -3.14 10.25 -0.38
C TRP A 201 -2.03 10.19 -1.41
N TYR A 202 -1.35 9.03 -1.56
CA TYR A 202 -0.23 8.83 -2.48
C TYR A 202 0.88 9.88 -2.26
N SER A 203 1.41 9.92 -1.05
CA SER A 203 2.49 10.85 -0.67
C SER A 203 3.78 10.59 -1.44
N LYS A 204 3.97 9.35 -1.94
CA LYS A 204 5.11 8.92 -2.78
C LYS A 204 6.46 9.26 -2.17
N THR A 205 6.58 9.15 -0.85
CA THR A 205 7.82 9.42 -0.11
C THR A 205 8.98 8.52 -0.52
N TRP A 206 8.68 7.40 -1.17
CA TRP A 206 9.65 6.41 -1.68
C TRP A 206 10.20 6.72 -3.08
N VAL A 207 9.62 7.73 -3.77
CA VAL A 207 10.03 8.12 -5.12
C VAL A 207 10.97 9.31 -5.04
N ASP A 208 12.21 9.13 -5.48
CA ASP A 208 13.21 10.19 -5.50
C ASP A 208 12.74 11.36 -6.37
N ASN A 209 12.97 12.60 -5.90
CA ASN A 209 12.60 13.83 -6.62
C ASN A 209 11.10 14.01 -6.93
N TYR A 210 10.19 13.36 -6.17
CA TYR A 210 8.75 13.44 -6.37
C TYR A 210 8.06 14.16 -5.22
N GLY A 211 8.33 15.47 -5.08
CA GLY A 211 7.77 16.30 -3.99
C GLY A 211 6.30 16.72 -4.22
N PRO A 212 5.61 17.22 -3.17
CA PRO A 212 4.18 17.56 -3.19
C PRO A 212 3.81 18.61 -4.25
N VAL A 213 4.71 19.53 -4.57
CA VAL A 213 4.49 20.54 -5.64
C VAL A 213 4.43 19.86 -6.99
N ARG A 214 5.36 18.94 -7.29
CA ARG A 214 5.38 18.19 -8.54
C ARG A 214 4.13 17.33 -8.70
N ILE A 215 3.67 16.68 -7.63
CA ILE A 215 2.41 15.91 -7.63
C ILE A 215 1.24 16.81 -8.04
N LYS A 216 1.09 17.99 -7.42
CA LYS A 216 0.01 18.94 -7.72
C LYS A 216 0.03 19.41 -9.18
N ILE A 217 1.20 19.78 -9.69
CA ILE A 217 1.37 20.24 -11.08
C ILE A 217 1.03 19.10 -12.04
N THR A 218 1.55 17.89 -11.81
CA THR A 218 1.28 16.73 -12.68
C THR A 218 -0.21 16.40 -12.72
N ARG A 219 -0.88 16.36 -11.55
CA ARG A 219 -2.33 16.14 -11.45
C ARG A 219 -3.13 17.22 -12.17
N TRP A 220 -2.73 18.49 -12.07
CA TRP A 220 -3.37 19.60 -12.79
C TRP A 220 -3.25 19.44 -14.30
N ILE A 221 -2.05 19.11 -14.82
CA ILE A 221 -1.82 18.84 -16.23
C ILE A 221 -2.69 17.68 -16.73
N HIS A 222 -2.72 16.58 -15.98
CA HIS A 222 -3.53 15.42 -16.35
C HIS A 222 -5.04 15.69 -16.35
N ARG A 223 -5.53 16.60 -15.49
CA ARG A 223 -6.94 17.02 -15.49
C ARG A 223 -7.34 17.78 -16.75
N ILE A 224 -6.44 18.58 -17.30
CA ILE A 224 -6.71 19.45 -18.46
C ILE A 224 -6.42 18.72 -19.77
N PHE A 225 -5.28 18.07 -19.85
CA PHE A 225 -4.74 17.53 -21.12
C PHE A 225 -4.80 16.00 -21.20
N GLY A 226 -5.31 15.32 -20.17
CA GLY A 226 -5.38 13.85 -20.07
C GLY A 226 -4.08 13.23 -19.57
N VAL A 227 -4.19 12.00 -19.03
CA VAL A 227 -3.09 11.28 -18.35
C VAL A 227 -1.90 10.92 -19.25
N ASN A 228 -2.07 10.92 -20.57
CA ASN A 228 -1.02 10.62 -21.53
C ASN A 228 -0.28 11.88 -22.03
N SER A 229 -0.71 13.08 -21.65
CA SER A 229 -0.16 14.34 -22.14
C SER A 229 1.34 14.52 -21.85
N LEU A 230 1.79 14.08 -20.66
CA LEU A 230 3.22 14.16 -20.31
C LEU A 230 4.09 13.17 -21.10
N LYS A 231 3.53 12.03 -21.56
CA LYS A 231 4.24 11.11 -22.46
C LYS A 231 4.45 11.73 -23.85
N TRP A 232 3.46 12.46 -24.32
CA TRP A 232 3.54 13.17 -25.59
C TRP A 232 4.54 14.34 -25.54
N LEU A 233 4.51 15.14 -24.47
CA LEU A 233 5.49 16.22 -24.24
C LEU A 233 6.93 15.71 -24.18
N LYS A 234 7.20 14.60 -23.48
CA LYS A 234 8.53 13.97 -23.47
C LYS A 234 9.00 13.54 -24.86
N LYS A 235 8.10 13.03 -25.72
CA LYS A 235 8.44 12.67 -27.10
C LYS A 235 8.77 13.88 -27.99
N LEU A 236 8.26 15.08 -27.65
CA LEU A 236 8.58 16.32 -28.38
C LEU A 236 9.92 16.92 -27.96
N ILE A 237 10.31 16.78 -26.69
CA ILE A 237 11.56 17.35 -26.15
C ILE A 237 12.78 16.47 -26.49
N HIS A 238 12.57 15.18 -26.80
CA HIS A 238 13.62 14.24 -27.20
C HIS A 238 13.71 14.02 -28.71
N LYS A 239 13.08 14.88 -29.54
CA LYS A 239 13.35 15.08 -30.96
C LYS A 239 14.14 16.36 -31.16
#